data_4d513627b08bf4dd7d2c2f92c23f9c0d
#
_entry.id   4d513627b08bf4dd7d2c2f92c23f9c0d
#
_cell.length_a   1.000
_cell.length_b   1.000
_cell.length_c   1.000
_cell.angle_alpha   90.00
_cell.angle_beta   90.00
_cell.angle_gamma   90.00
#
_symmetry.space_group_name_H-M   'P 1'
#
loop_
_entity.id
_entity.type
_entity.pdbx_description
1 polymer ?
#
loop_
_entity_poly.entity_id
_entity_poly.type
_entity_poly.pdbx_seq_one_letter_code
_entity_poly.pdbx_strand_id
1 'polypeptide(L)'
;MANSFTSGIWNGMKVEFGKVYSNLNAFAFNPLNEAGDKKLRIFDFDDTLVKTKSHIYIQHKDGKKSTLTPGEYAIYEPKEGDEFDFSDFEKVKQPQEIKGVTRLLKNIVRVGGSEIVILTARSAYKPIKDYLSDIGLDKLYVVALADSDPQKKADWIENKIKDGVKDVFFIDDSHKNVSAVKALSKKYPNISLKVRHVQHDIPTAPKQNYM
;
A
#
# COMPACT_ATOMS: atom_id res chain seq x y z
N MET A 1 29.14 -21.80 -2.64
CA MET A 1 29.60 -20.40 -2.44
C MET A 1 28.36 -19.57 -2.15
N ALA A 2 28.21 -19.12 -0.92
CA ALA A 2 27.05 -18.35 -0.50
C ALA A 2 27.23 -16.91 -0.98
N ASN A 3 26.40 -16.46 -1.91
CA ASN A 3 26.37 -15.06 -2.29
C ASN A 3 25.74 -14.26 -1.17
N SER A 4 26.59 -13.54 -0.47
CA SER A 4 26.21 -12.53 0.52
C SER A 4 25.58 -11.34 -0.20
N PHE A 5 24.27 -11.30 -0.30
CA PHE A 5 23.54 -10.07 -0.51
C PHE A 5 23.40 -9.37 0.83
N THR A 6 24.51 -8.80 1.29
CA THR A 6 24.53 -7.88 2.41
C THR A 6 24.34 -6.48 1.90
N SER A 7 23.31 -5.80 2.44
CA SER A 7 23.10 -4.37 2.40
C SER A 7 22.90 -3.73 1.02
N GLY A 8 21.68 -3.78 0.53
CA GLY A 8 21.17 -2.77 -0.40
C GLY A 8 20.60 -1.59 0.40
N ILE A 9 21.21 -0.41 0.27
CA ILE A 9 20.64 0.83 0.79
C ILE A 9 19.47 1.21 -0.13
N TRP A 10 18.25 0.97 0.33
CA TRP A 10 17.06 1.53 -0.27
C TRP A 10 16.71 2.81 0.48
N ASN A 11 16.89 3.96 -0.16
CA ASN A 11 16.45 5.30 0.29
C ASN A 11 16.62 5.60 1.80
N GLY A 12 17.82 5.36 2.34
CA GLY A 12 18.12 5.76 3.73
C GLY A 12 17.50 4.88 4.82
N MET A 13 16.61 3.94 4.51
CA MET A 13 16.14 2.98 5.48
C MET A 13 17.07 1.77 5.52
N LYS A 14 17.80 1.59 6.62
CA LYS A 14 18.28 0.27 7.04
C LYS A 14 17.06 -0.56 7.42
N VAL A 15 16.36 -1.09 6.44
CA VAL A 15 15.42 -2.15 6.72
C VAL A 15 16.25 -3.34 7.13
N GLU A 16 15.90 -4.02 8.21
CA GLU A 16 16.47 -5.33 8.54
C GLU A 16 16.01 -6.34 7.47
N PHE A 17 16.58 -6.22 6.29
CA PHE A 17 16.29 -7.07 5.13
C PHE A 17 16.54 -8.54 5.45
N GLY A 18 17.45 -8.85 6.36
CA GLY A 18 17.80 -10.23 6.68
C GLY A 18 16.64 -11.10 7.19
N LYS A 19 15.71 -10.55 7.98
CA LYS A 19 14.58 -11.32 8.52
C LYS A 19 13.39 -11.40 7.59
N VAL A 20 13.21 -10.40 6.72
CA VAL A 20 12.14 -10.38 5.75
C VAL A 20 12.51 -11.24 4.54
N TYR A 21 13.78 -11.22 4.12
CA TYR A 21 14.26 -11.96 2.95
C TYR A 21 14.48 -13.46 3.18
N SER A 22 14.64 -13.93 4.41
CA SER A 22 14.74 -15.39 4.64
C SER A 22 13.46 -16.15 4.25
N ASN A 23 12.31 -15.47 4.29
CA ASN A 23 11.06 -16.04 3.76
C ASN A 23 10.83 -15.74 2.27
N LEU A 24 11.65 -14.86 1.67
CA LEU A 24 11.58 -14.51 0.25
C LEU A 24 12.13 -15.55 -0.68
N ASN A 25 13.03 -16.40 -0.23
CA ASN A 25 13.53 -17.52 -1.02
C ASN A 25 12.44 -18.54 -1.38
N ALA A 26 11.27 -18.49 -0.73
CA ALA A 26 10.10 -19.27 -1.13
C ALA A 26 9.26 -18.61 -2.24
N PHE A 27 9.45 -17.29 -2.48
CA PHE A 27 8.97 -16.55 -3.64
C PHE A 27 10.11 -16.18 -4.57
N ALA A 28 11.24 -16.88 -4.39
CA ALA A 28 12.34 -16.74 -5.30
C ALA A 28 11.78 -16.77 -6.71
N PHE A 29 12.08 -15.71 -7.43
CA PHE A 29 12.35 -15.79 -8.82
C PHE A 29 12.36 -17.23 -9.28
N ASN A 30 11.32 -17.65 -9.97
CA ASN A 30 11.41 -18.83 -10.78
C ASN A 30 12.27 -18.42 -12.00
N PRO A 31 13.55 -18.75 -12.05
CA PRO A 31 14.44 -18.35 -13.14
C PRO A 31 14.03 -18.96 -14.49
N LEU A 32 13.02 -19.82 -14.48
CA LEU A 32 12.50 -20.49 -15.68
C LEU A 32 11.44 -19.66 -16.43
N ASN A 33 11.10 -18.45 -15.97
CA ASN A 33 10.22 -17.51 -16.68
C ASN A 33 10.96 -16.33 -17.29
N GLU A 34 12.18 -16.50 -17.76
CA GLU A 34 12.95 -15.45 -18.43
C GLU A 34 12.37 -14.98 -19.78
N ALA A 35 11.31 -15.62 -20.28
CA ALA A 35 10.68 -15.28 -21.55
C ALA A 35 9.39 -14.42 -21.41
N GLY A 36 8.93 -14.10 -20.22
CA GLY A 36 7.71 -13.31 -20.00
C GLY A 36 7.97 -11.96 -19.33
N ASP A 37 7.18 -10.96 -19.69
CA ASP A 37 7.21 -9.65 -19.02
C ASP A 37 6.99 -9.81 -17.50
N LYS A 38 7.87 -9.21 -16.69
CA LYS A 38 7.72 -9.19 -15.24
C LYS A 38 6.42 -8.46 -14.88
N LYS A 39 5.55 -9.14 -14.14
CA LYS A 39 4.22 -8.65 -13.72
C LYS A 39 4.23 -8.31 -12.25
N LEU A 40 3.77 -7.10 -11.92
CA LEU A 40 3.67 -6.61 -10.55
C LEU A 40 2.23 -6.22 -10.23
N ARG A 41 1.70 -6.75 -9.11
CA ARG A 41 0.35 -6.49 -8.62
C ARG A 41 0.44 -5.86 -7.25
N ILE A 42 -0.03 -4.63 -7.13
CA ILE A 42 0.17 -3.79 -5.95
C ILE A 42 -1.20 -3.44 -5.38
N PHE A 43 -1.36 -3.72 -4.11
CA PHE A 43 -2.55 -3.39 -3.35
C PHE A 43 -2.16 -2.47 -2.20
N ASP A 44 -2.87 -1.39 -2.03
CA ASP A 44 -2.84 -0.66 -0.78
C ASP A 44 -3.57 -1.44 0.31
N PHE A 45 -3.37 -1.09 1.58
CA PHE A 45 -3.93 -1.80 2.73
C PHE A 45 -5.16 -1.11 3.31
N ASP A 46 -4.99 0.09 3.87
CA ASP A 46 -6.05 0.80 4.57
C ASP A 46 -7.11 1.32 3.60
N ASP A 47 -8.39 1.11 3.94
CA ASP A 47 -9.54 1.45 3.10
C ASP A 47 -9.49 0.86 1.67
N THR A 48 -8.51 0.01 1.37
CA THR A 48 -8.39 -0.73 0.11
C THR A 48 -8.65 -2.24 0.31
N LEU A 49 -7.84 -2.92 1.11
CA LEU A 49 -8.05 -4.32 1.50
C LEU A 49 -8.93 -4.46 2.73
N VAL A 50 -8.79 -3.54 3.66
CA VAL A 50 -9.43 -3.60 4.97
C VAL A 50 -9.78 -2.21 5.48
N LYS A 51 -11.00 -2.07 6.00
CA LYS A 51 -11.35 -0.92 6.83
C LYS A 51 -10.90 -1.18 8.25
N THR A 52 -10.16 -0.24 8.83
CA THR A 52 -9.73 -0.32 10.22
C THR A 52 -10.37 0.79 11.04
N LYS A 53 -10.42 0.61 12.36
CA LYS A 53 -10.78 1.69 13.29
C LYS A 53 -9.53 2.45 13.77
N SER A 54 -8.50 2.54 12.95
CA SER A 54 -7.35 3.39 13.21
C SER A 54 -7.69 4.83 12.85
N HIS A 55 -7.23 5.76 13.67
CA HIS A 55 -7.46 7.20 13.48
C HIS A 55 -6.13 7.92 13.40
N ILE A 56 -6.15 9.07 12.74
CA ILE A 56 -5.09 10.05 12.75
C ILE A 56 -5.51 11.14 13.72
N TYR A 57 -4.70 11.42 14.74
CA TYR A 57 -4.96 12.51 15.67
C TYR A 57 -4.18 13.73 15.22
N ILE A 58 -4.83 14.89 15.28
CA ILE A 58 -4.23 16.17 14.89
C ILE A 58 -4.24 17.08 16.08
N GLN A 59 -3.09 17.68 16.37
CA GLN A 59 -2.99 18.84 17.25
C GLN A 59 -2.79 20.07 16.39
N HIS A 60 -3.75 21.00 16.47
CA HIS A 60 -3.70 22.27 15.75
C HIS A 60 -2.85 23.29 16.48
N LYS A 61 -2.34 24.29 15.75
CA LYS A 61 -1.53 25.40 16.29
C LYS A 61 -2.23 26.15 17.44
N ASP A 62 -3.55 26.22 17.42
CA ASP A 62 -4.36 26.86 18.47
C ASP A 62 -4.63 25.96 19.69
N GLY A 63 -4.00 24.76 19.74
CA GLY A 63 -4.14 23.79 20.81
C GLY A 63 -5.38 22.90 20.72
N LYS A 64 -6.26 23.13 19.74
CA LYS A 64 -7.40 22.22 19.50
C LYS A 64 -6.92 20.89 18.97
N LYS A 65 -7.70 19.85 19.29
CA LYS A 65 -7.45 18.49 18.78
C LYS A 65 -8.60 18.05 17.89
N SER A 66 -8.27 17.37 16.80
CA SER A 66 -9.23 16.70 15.95
C SER A 66 -8.75 15.29 15.60
N THR A 67 -9.67 14.51 15.08
CA THR A 67 -9.42 13.09 14.75
C THR A 67 -9.98 12.84 13.36
N LEU A 68 -9.19 12.19 12.51
CA LEU A 68 -9.58 11.80 11.17
C LEU A 68 -9.52 10.28 11.01
N THR A 69 -10.43 9.76 10.22
CA THR A 69 -10.28 8.42 9.63
C THR A 69 -9.24 8.48 8.50
N PRO A 70 -8.70 7.32 8.04
CA PRO A 70 -7.81 7.27 6.88
C PRO A 70 -8.40 7.94 5.64
N GLY A 71 -9.69 7.68 5.35
CA GLY A 71 -10.38 8.29 4.20
C GLY A 71 -10.51 9.81 4.31
N GLU A 72 -10.82 10.34 5.50
CA GLU A 72 -10.85 11.79 5.75
C GLU A 72 -9.46 12.40 5.64
N TYR A 73 -8.43 11.73 6.12
CA TYR A 73 -7.05 12.18 5.99
C TYR A 73 -6.60 12.26 4.52
N ALA A 74 -7.03 11.32 3.68
CA ALA A 74 -6.68 11.31 2.26
C ALA A 74 -7.13 12.58 1.51
N ILE A 75 -8.18 13.26 1.99
CA ILE A 75 -8.70 14.51 1.42
C ILE A 75 -8.43 15.74 2.30
N TYR A 76 -7.85 15.54 3.49
CA TYR A 76 -7.53 16.64 4.40
C TYR A 76 -6.42 17.52 3.82
N GLU A 77 -6.59 18.83 3.93
CA GLU A 77 -5.57 19.82 3.59
C GLU A 77 -4.90 20.28 4.89
N PRO A 78 -3.63 19.90 5.13
CA PRO A 78 -2.91 20.30 6.34
C PRO A 78 -2.83 21.81 6.46
N LYS A 79 -3.08 22.31 7.67
CA LYS A 79 -2.93 23.74 8.02
C LYS A 79 -1.55 23.96 8.61
N GLU A 80 -1.08 25.20 8.51
CA GLU A 80 0.20 25.57 9.12
C GLU A 80 0.19 25.30 10.64
N GLY A 81 1.13 24.48 11.11
CA GLY A 81 1.28 24.11 12.50
C GLY A 81 0.40 22.94 12.97
N ASP A 82 -0.21 22.20 12.04
CA ASP A 82 -0.83 20.91 12.36
C ASP A 82 0.26 19.86 12.65
N GLU A 83 0.16 19.19 13.78
CA GLU A 83 0.98 18.04 14.16
C GLU A 83 0.12 16.77 14.11
N PHE A 84 0.64 15.72 13.44
CA PHE A 84 -0.08 14.48 13.21
C PHE A 84 0.48 13.34 14.05
N ASP A 85 -0.40 12.60 14.75
CA ASP A 85 -0.07 11.37 15.45
C ASP A 85 -0.74 10.17 14.76
N PHE A 86 0.11 9.26 14.27
CA PHE A 86 -0.26 8.02 13.57
C PHE A 86 -0.08 6.78 14.44
N SER A 87 0.03 6.91 15.76
CA SER A 87 0.28 5.79 16.69
C SER A 87 -0.74 4.66 16.58
N ASP A 88 -1.99 4.97 16.20
CA ASP A 88 -3.03 3.97 15.96
C ASP A 88 -2.68 2.97 14.86
N PHE A 89 -1.77 3.34 13.95
CA PHE A 89 -1.37 2.48 12.83
C PHE A 89 -0.27 1.48 13.17
N GLU A 90 0.23 1.50 14.42
CA GLU A 90 1.10 0.45 14.94
C GLU A 90 0.36 -0.89 15.11
N LYS A 91 -0.98 -0.88 15.01
CA LYS A 91 -1.84 -2.08 15.07
C LYS A 91 -2.89 -2.03 13.96
N VAL A 92 -3.43 -3.20 13.60
CA VAL A 92 -4.62 -3.30 12.75
C VAL A 92 -5.83 -3.42 13.67
N LYS A 93 -6.52 -2.29 13.91
CA LYS A 93 -7.62 -2.20 14.86
C LYS A 93 -8.94 -2.63 14.22
N GLN A 94 -9.59 -3.65 14.78
CA GLN A 94 -10.91 -4.13 14.37
C GLN A 94 -11.09 -4.19 12.84
N PRO A 95 -10.26 -4.98 12.13
CA PRO A 95 -10.25 -5.00 10.68
C PRO A 95 -11.58 -5.52 10.12
N GLN A 96 -12.11 -4.84 9.13
CA GLN A 96 -13.25 -5.27 8.33
C GLN A 96 -12.81 -5.46 6.89
N GLU A 97 -12.80 -6.70 6.44
CA GLU A 97 -12.36 -7.06 5.09
C GLU A 97 -13.21 -6.38 4.01
N ILE A 98 -12.57 -5.75 3.04
CA ILE A 98 -13.21 -5.24 1.82
C ILE A 98 -13.29 -6.40 0.82
N LYS A 99 -14.35 -7.21 0.96
CA LYS A 99 -14.51 -8.52 0.30
C LYS A 99 -14.26 -8.51 -1.21
N GLY A 100 -14.62 -7.45 -1.92
CA GLY A 100 -14.42 -7.34 -3.37
C GLY A 100 -12.95 -7.32 -3.74
N VAL A 101 -12.16 -6.53 -3.04
CA VAL A 101 -10.72 -6.37 -3.29
C VAL A 101 -9.95 -7.60 -2.81
N THR A 102 -10.27 -8.13 -1.63
CA THR A 102 -9.63 -9.33 -1.12
C THR A 102 -9.91 -10.55 -1.99
N ARG A 103 -11.12 -10.67 -2.54
CA ARG A 103 -11.43 -11.73 -3.53
C ARG A 103 -10.56 -11.61 -4.78
N LEU A 104 -10.39 -10.39 -5.30
CA LEU A 104 -9.50 -10.13 -6.43
C LEU A 104 -8.06 -10.53 -6.09
N LEU A 105 -7.56 -10.11 -4.93
CA LEU A 105 -6.21 -10.46 -4.45
C LEU A 105 -6.03 -11.98 -4.36
N LYS A 106 -6.94 -12.69 -3.68
CA LYS A 106 -6.91 -14.16 -3.55
C LYS A 106 -6.94 -14.87 -4.91
N ASN A 107 -7.71 -14.35 -5.87
CA ASN A 107 -7.72 -14.89 -7.22
C ASN A 107 -6.37 -14.71 -7.94
N ILE A 108 -5.73 -13.54 -7.81
CA ILE A 108 -4.42 -13.26 -8.40
C ILE A 108 -3.35 -14.17 -7.77
N VAL A 109 -3.38 -14.35 -6.45
CA VAL A 109 -2.50 -15.30 -5.74
C VAL A 109 -2.66 -16.70 -6.28
N ARG A 110 -3.92 -17.16 -6.46
CA ARG A 110 -4.22 -18.50 -6.96
C ARG A 110 -3.75 -18.72 -8.39
N VAL A 111 -3.89 -17.71 -9.25
CA VAL A 111 -3.44 -17.79 -10.66
C VAL A 111 -1.92 -17.81 -10.76
N GLY A 112 -1.23 -17.08 -9.88
CA GLY A 112 0.23 -16.99 -9.90
C GLY A 112 0.79 -16.15 -11.06
N GLY A 113 2.09 -16.28 -11.30
CA GLY A 113 2.78 -15.62 -12.42
C GLY A 113 2.96 -14.11 -12.29
N SER A 114 2.82 -13.57 -11.07
CA SER A 114 3.03 -12.15 -10.77
C SER A 114 3.69 -11.99 -9.40
N GLU A 115 4.56 -11.00 -9.27
CA GLU A 115 4.95 -10.49 -7.95
C GLU A 115 3.75 -9.74 -7.36
N ILE A 116 3.40 -10.00 -6.10
CA ILE A 116 2.27 -9.37 -5.42
C ILE A 116 2.78 -8.67 -4.18
N VAL A 117 2.43 -7.39 -4.04
CA VAL A 117 2.92 -6.52 -2.97
C VAL A 117 1.76 -5.77 -2.33
N ILE A 118 1.74 -5.74 -1.01
CA ILE A 118 0.94 -4.79 -0.24
C ILE A 118 1.82 -3.57 0.01
N LEU A 119 1.46 -2.43 -0.60
CA LEU A 119 2.23 -1.18 -0.53
C LEU A 119 1.46 -0.15 0.28
N THR A 120 1.92 0.12 1.50
CA THR A 120 1.21 0.97 2.45
C THR A 120 2.02 2.19 2.89
N ALA A 121 1.33 3.26 3.25
CA ALA A 121 1.92 4.45 3.86
C ALA A 121 2.30 4.23 5.34
N ARG A 122 1.81 3.16 5.99
CA ARG A 122 2.16 2.84 7.38
C ARG A 122 3.66 2.70 7.56
N SER A 123 4.15 2.98 8.77
CA SER A 123 5.54 2.74 9.17
C SER A 123 5.80 1.29 9.58
N ALA A 124 4.78 0.61 10.13
CA ALA A 124 4.91 -0.76 10.64
C ALA A 124 4.30 -1.79 9.68
N TYR A 125 5.11 -2.68 9.12
CA TYR A 125 4.66 -3.77 8.25
C TYR A 125 4.12 -4.97 9.04
N LYS A 126 4.63 -5.21 10.24
CA LYS A 126 4.32 -6.43 11.01
C LYS A 126 2.82 -6.62 11.30
N PRO A 127 2.07 -5.61 11.77
CA PRO A 127 0.63 -5.76 12.01
C PRO A 127 -0.15 -6.17 10.76
N ILE A 128 0.29 -5.70 9.58
CA ILE A 128 -0.30 -6.09 8.30
C ILE A 128 0.03 -7.54 7.97
N LYS A 129 1.27 -7.97 8.20
CA LYS A 129 1.69 -9.36 7.99
C LYS A 129 0.90 -10.31 8.89
N ASP A 130 0.71 -9.94 10.16
CA ASP A 130 -0.07 -10.73 11.11
C ASP A 130 -1.52 -10.87 10.60
N TYR A 131 -2.16 -9.77 10.19
CA TYR A 131 -3.50 -9.81 9.59
C TYR A 131 -3.58 -10.66 8.32
N LEU A 132 -2.61 -10.52 7.42
CA LEU A 132 -2.56 -11.32 6.18
C LEU A 132 -2.40 -12.81 6.48
N SER A 133 -1.64 -13.16 7.51
CA SER A 133 -1.51 -14.54 7.98
C SER A 133 -2.85 -15.10 8.47
N ASP A 134 -3.61 -14.31 9.25
CA ASP A 134 -4.92 -14.71 9.77
C ASP A 134 -5.93 -15.03 8.66
N ILE A 135 -5.80 -14.40 7.49
CA ILE A 135 -6.68 -14.64 6.33
C ILE A 135 -6.07 -15.58 5.26
N GLY A 136 -4.96 -16.27 5.61
CA GLY A 136 -4.30 -17.25 4.73
C GLY A 136 -3.49 -16.63 3.57
N LEU A 137 -2.99 -15.41 3.75
CA LEU A 137 -2.16 -14.67 2.79
C LEU A 137 -0.76 -14.34 3.36
N ASP A 138 -0.25 -15.18 4.24
CA ASP A 138 1.03 -15.05 4.94
C ASP A 138 2.25 -14.86 4.02
N LYS A 139 2.15 -15.38 2.81
CA LYS A 139 3.24 -15.33 1.82
C LYS A 139 3.38 -13.99 1.10
N LEU A 140 2.40 -13.09 1.22
CA LEU A 140 2.45 -11.81 0.52
C LEU A 140 3.51 -10.86 1.09
N TYR A 141 4.06 -10.07 0.19
CA TYR A 141 5.02 -9.03 0.49
C TYR A 141 4.33 -7.80 1.04
N VAL A 142 4.88 -7.20 2.08
CA VAL A 142 4.42 -5.92 2.61
C VAL A 142 5.57 -4.92 2.59
N VAL A 143 5.36 -3.80 1.91
CA VAL A 143 6.27 -2.66 1.88
C VAL A 143 5.60 -1.51 2.62
N ALA A 144 6.15 -1.15 3.77
CA ALA A 144 5.72 -0.04 4.59
C ALA A 144 6.63 1.17 4.28
N LEU A 145 6.05 2.22 3.70
CA LEU A 145 6.81 3.38 3.23
C LEU A 145 7.11 4.38 4.34
N ALA A 146 6.35 4.34 5.45
CA ALA A 146 6.40 5.30 6.55
C ALA A 146 6.21 6.76 6.09
N ASP A 147 5.44 6.95 5.02
CA ASP A 147 5.20 8.25 4.42
C ASP A 147 3.86 8.25 3.69
N SER A 148 3.06 9.28 3.90
CA SER A 148 1.75 9.47 3.27
C SER A 148 1.79 10.31 2.00
N ASP A 149 2.96 10.83 1.59
CA ASP A 149 3.11 11.53 0.33
C ASP A 149 2.80 10.58 -0.84
N PRO A 150 1.81 10.90 -1.69
CA PRO A 150 1.45 10.09 -2.85
C PRO A 150 2.61 9.79 -3.79
N GLN A 151 3.59 10.70 -3.85
CA GLN A 151 4.76 10.54 -4.69
C GLN A 151 5.62 9.35 -4.26
N LYS A 152 5.65 9.01 -2.97
CA LYS A 152 6.44 7.86 -2.47
C LYS A 152 5.97 6.52 -3.04
N LYS A 153 4.65 6.32 -3.16
CA LYS A 153 4.11 5.13 -3.84
C LYS A 153 4.47 5.12 -5.33
N ALA A 154 4.34 6.26 -6.00
CA ALA A 154 4.71 6.39 -7.41
C ALA A 154 6.21 6.14 -7.63
N ASP A 155 7.08 6.71 -6.80
CA ASP A 155 8.54 6.52 -6.90
C ASP A 155 8.94 5.05 -6.69
N TRP A 156 8.29 4.38 -5.71
CA TRP A 156 8.54 2.96 -5.49
C TRP A 156 8.17 2.12 -6.71
N ILE A 157 7.00 2.39 -7.32
CA ILE A 157 6.54 1.70 -8.54
C ILE A 157 7.46 2.05 -9.72
N GLU A 158 7.88 3.30 -9.85
CA GLU A 158 8.81 3.74 -10.90
C GLU A 158 10.13 2.96 -10.83
N ASN A 159 10.67 2.76 -9.63
CA ASN A 159 11.88 1.97 -9.46
C ASN A 159 11.70 0.53 -9.93
N LYS A 160 10.55 -0.10 -9.62
CA LYS A 160 10.23 -1.44 -10.15
C LYS A 160 10.14 -1.49 -11.68
N ILE A 161 9.60 -0.43 -12.29
CA ILE A 161 9.58 -0.29 -13.76
C ILE A 161 11.00 -0.20 -14.31
N LYS A 162 11.88 0.60 -13.68
CA LYS A 162 13.29 0.69 -14.06
C LYS A 162 14.03 -0.65 -13.89
N ASP A 163 13.62 -1.47 -12.92
CA ASP A 163 14.13 -2.84 -12.69
C ASP A 163 13.55 -3.88 -13.67
N GLY A 164 12.81 -3.42 -14.68
CA GLY A 164 12.34 -4.25 -15.78
C GLY A 164 10.92 -4.80 -15.65
N VAL A 165 10.11 -4.31 -14.72
CA VAL A 165 8.66 -4.61 -14.68
C VAL A 165 7.97 -3.96 -15.88
N LYS A 166 7.14 -4.74 -16.61
CA LYS A 166 6.45 -4.29 -17.84
C LYS A 166 4.93 -4.28 -17.70
N ASP A 167 4.37 -5.01 -16.73
CA ASP A 167 2.92 -5.08 -16.49
C ASP A 167 2.64 -4.80 -15.02
N VAL A 168 2.10 -3.62 -14.75
CA VAL A 168 1.79 -3.13 -13.40
C VAL A 168 0.29 -3.01 -13.23
N PHE A 169 -0.23 -3.57 -12.15
CA PHE A 169 -1.56 -3.31 -11.64
C PHE A 169 -1.45 -2.69 -10.25
N PHE A 170 -2.08 -1.55 -10.06
CA PHE A 170 -2.13 -0.82 -8.79
C PHE A 170 -3.57 -0.53 -8.41
N ILE A 171 -3.92 -0.75 -7.14
CA ILE A 171 -5.23 -0.47 -6.59
C ILE A 171 -5.10 0.21 -5.22
N ASP A 172 -5.82 1.32 -5.05
CA ASP A 172 -5.71 2.22 -3.88
C ASP A 172 -7.02 3.00 -3.74
N ASP A 173 -7.42 3.37 -2.53
CA ASP A 173 -8.60 4.20 -2.25
C ASP A 173 -8.30 5.70 -2.33
N SER A 174 -7.04 6.11 -2.15
CA SER A 174 -6.64 7.50 -2.24
C SER A 174 -6.56 7.99 -3.69
N HIS A 175 -7.42 8.93 -4.04
CA HIS A 175 -7.37 9.59 -5.35
C HIS A 175 -6.00 10.25 -5.62
N LYS A 176 -5.32 10.76 -4.60
CA LYS A 176 -3.99 11.37 -4.71
C LYS A 176 -2.96 10.31 -5.13
N ASN A 177 -2.95 9.15 -4.46
CA ASN A 177 -2.07 8.03 -4.82
C ASN A 177 -2.34 7.52 -6.24
N VAL A 178 -3.62 7.31 -6.56
CA VAL A 178 -4.06 6.88 -7.89
C VAL A 178 -3.59 7.86 -8.98
N SER A 179 -3.70 9.16 -8.73
CA SER A 179 -3.29 10.20 -9.68
C SER A 179 -1.77 10.22 -9.88
N ALA A 180 -1.00 10.14 -8.78
CA ALA A 180 0.46 10.11 -8.85
C ALA A 180 0.97 8.89 -9.63
N VAL A 181 0.40 7.71 -9.36
CA VAL A 181 0.79 6.48 -10.09
C VAL A 181 0.34 6.53 -11.55
N LYS A 182 -0.86 7.04 -11.86
CA LYS A 182 -1.31 7.21 -13.26
C LYS A 182 -0.39 8.10 -14.07
N ALA A 183 0.25 9.10 -13.46
CA ALA A 183 1.17 10.00 -14.15
C ALA A 183 2.38 9.26 -14.75
N LEU A 184 2.75 8.10 -14.19
CA LEU A 184 3.84 7.27 -14.72
C LEU A 184 3.57 6.76 -16.14
N SER A 185 2.31 6.63 -16.57
CA SER A 185 1.97 6.21 -17.94
C SER A 185 2.50 7.15 -19.00
N LYS A 186 2.60 8.45 -18.69
CA LYS A 186 3.17 9.45 -19.60
C LYS A 186 4.69 9.30 -19.71
N LYS A 187 5.34 8.92 -18.61
CA LYS A 187 6.81 8.76 -18.56
C LYS A 187 7.26 7.42 -19.14
N TYR A 188 6.41 6.40 -19.03
CA TYR A 188 6.69 5.02 -19.45
C TYR A 188 5.58 4.49 -20.39
N PRO A 189 5.47 5.00 -21.64
CA PRO A 189 4.36 4.64 -22.54
C PRO A 189 4.40 3.17 -23.00
N ASN A 190 5.55 2.51 -22.87
CA ASN A 190 5.76 1.13 -23.33
C ASN A 190 5.45 0.06 -22.29
N ILE A 191 4.91 0.45 -21.10
CA ILE A 191 4.49 -0.49 -20.07
C ILE A 191 2.96 -0.62 -20.02
N SER A 192 2.48 -1.78 -19.63
CA SER A 192 1.07 -1.97 -19.27
C SER A 192 0.86 -1.46 -17.84
N LEU A 193 0.29 -0.28 -17.66
CA LEU A 193 -0.04 0.29 -16.35
C LEU A 193 -1.56 0.37 -16.17
N LYS A 194 -2.10 -0.47 -15.29
CA LYS A 194 -3.51 -0.48 -14.91
C LYS A 194 -3.67 0.02 -13.49
N VAL A 195 -4.34 1.15 -13.32
CA VAL A 195 -4.56 1.78 -12.01
C VAL A 195 -6.06 1.80 -11.71
N ARG A 196 -6.44 1.30 -10.55
CA ARG A 196 -7.84 1.30 -10.07
C ARG A 196 -7.96 2.10 -8.78
N HIS A 197 -9.02 2.90 -8.72
CA HIS A 197 -9.46 3.60 -7.53
C HIS A 197 -10.57 2.80 -6.85
N VAL A 198 -10.39 2.49 -5.56
CA VAL A 198 -11.47 1.91 -4.72
C VAL A 198 -12.36 3.05 -4.27
N GLN A 199 -13.61 3.03 -4.72
CA GLN A 199 -14.60 3.99 -4.25
C GLN A 199 -15.40 3.35 -3.12
N HIS A 200 -15.46 4.03 -1.98
CA HIS A 200 -16.40 3.71 -0.92
C HIS A 200 -17.65 4.55 -1.10
N ASP A 201 -18.81 3.96 -0.90
CA ASP A 201 -20.04 4.72 -0.79
C ASP A 201 -19.86 5.71 0.37
N ILE A 202 -19.74 6.99 0.06
CA ILE A 202 -19.79 8.05 1.08
C ILE A 202 -21.18 7.96 1.67
N PRO A 203 -21.35 7.72 2.99
CA PRO A 203 -22.68 7.79 3.58
C PRO A 203 -23.25 9.17 3.24
N THR A 204 -24.31 9.20 2.44
CA THR A 204 -25.03 10.45 2.22
C THR A 204 -25.43 10.95 3.61
N ALA A 205 -25.00 12.17 3.93
CA ALA A 205 -25.36 12.81 5.17
C ALA A 205 -26.89 12.65 5.37
N PRO A 206 -27.36 12.27 6.57
CA PRO A 206 -28.77 12.12 6.81
C PRO A 206 -29.46 13.44 6.40
N LYS A 207 -30.44 13.34 5.52
CA LYS A 207 -31.25 14.50 5.14
C LYS A 207 -31.82 15.08 6.44
N GLN A 208 -31.36 16.26 6.80
CA GLN A 208 -31.97 17.01 7.89
C GLN A 208 -33.40 17.30 7.45
N ASN A 209 -34.35 16.56 8.01
CA ASN A 209 -35.76 16.89 7.89
C ASN A 209 -35.96 18.14 8.76
N TYR A 210 -35.96 19.30 8.15
CA TYR A 210 -36.53 20.50 8.76
C TYR A 210 -38.05 20.27 8.83
N MET A 211 -38.57 20.05 10.04
CA MET A 211 -39.98 20.29 10.36
C MET A 211 -40.14 21.77 10.76
#